data_75d8f317e2f885b84c77e094532af787
#
_entry.id   75d8f317e2f885b84c77e094532af787
#
_cell.length_a   1.000
_cell.length_b   1.000
_cell.length_c   1.000
_cell.angle_alpha   90.00
_cell.angle_beta   90.00
_cell.angle_gamma   90.00
#
_symmetry.space_group_name_H-M   'P 1'
#
loop_
_entity.id
_entity.type
_entity.pdbx_description
1 polymer ?
#
loop_
_entity_poly.entity_id
_entity_poly.type
_entity_poly.pdbx_seq_one_letter_code
_entity_poly.pdbx_strand_id
1 'polypeptide(L)'
;MRLLLRLIVMGVGLGVITGTGLRLLAPHLADGPIRLPGSKASAGLSTAAATPRGLKAGSFDARSELTALSQQWQQLAAAQKDLQATGFLLVLDDGRFAQLNADQPMPAASSIKTPILLVALDALDKDKLRWNQPLQLTKELVGGGAGWMGSKPIGTRFPLYEAATEMIRVSDNSATNLVIQQLGGKDSVNASFKGKGLQATVLNNWLPDLDGTNTSSSRDLARTIALVDIGERLSPHARDLFREIMATSQTNTLIPAGLLKGLGKDGNDPDAELRSEGITVYNKTGDIGTAYADAALIHLPTGQRAVAAFMVKGPFNDPRSSELIRAMAGGISKTLVGTK
;
A
#
# COMPACT_ATOMS: atom_id res chain seq x y z
N MET A 1 28.57 -38.92 4.39
CA MET A 1 28.24 -38.40 5.71
C MET A 1 29.43 -37.76 6.47
N ARG A 2 30.59 -38.45 6.60
CA ARG A 2 31.78 -37.91 7.33
C ARG A 2 32.43 -36.67 6.65
N LEU A 3 32.40 -36.54 5.33
CA LEU A 3 32.96 -35.37 4.60
C LEU A 3 32.09 -34.12 4.78
N LEU A 4 30.76 -34.28 4.71
CA LEU A 4 29.79 -33.18 4.88
C LEU A 4 29.87 -32.60 6.30
N LEU A 5 30.02 -33.46 7.31
CA LEU A 5 30.17 -33.03 8.71
C LEU A 5 31.47 -32.22 8.94
N ARG A 6 32.56 -32.59 8.26
CA ARG A 6 33.84 -31.86 8.31
C ARG A 6 33.76 -30.47 7.67
N LEU A 7 33.04 -30.35 6.56
CA LEU A 7 32.81 -29.04 5.89
C LEU A 7 31.96 -28.11 6.74
N ILE A 8 30.94 -28.64 7.42
CA ILE A 8 30.08 -27.84 8.30
C ILE A 8 30.89 -27.34 9.53
N VAL A 9 31.71 -28.20 10.14
CA VAL A 9 32.55 -27.84 11.30
C VAL A 9 33.61 -26.82 10.91
N MET A 10 34.24 -26.93 9.71
CA MET A 10 35.16 -25.91 9.22
C MET A 10 34.49 -24.57 8.92
N GLY A 11 33.27 -24.58 8.34
CA GLY A 11 32.52 -23.36 8.06
C GLY A 11 32.12 -22.59 9.33
N VAL A 12 31.68 -23.29 10.36
CA VAL A 12 31.34 -22.71 11.68
C VAL A 12 32.58 -22.16 12.37
N GLY A 13 33.71 -22.91 12.33
CA GLY A 13 34.98 -22.45 12.90
C GLY A 13 35.51 -21.16 12.28
N LEU A 14 35.50 -21.05 10.96
CA LEU A 14 35.89 -19.81 10.27
C LEU A 14 34.97 -18.64 10.58
N GLY A 15 33.66 -18.86 10.66
CA GLY A 15 32.68 -17.83 10.98
C GLY A 15 32.87 -17.25 12.40
N VAL A 16 33.20 -18.10 13.37
CA VAL A 16 33.46 -17.66 14.75
C VAL A 16 34.76 -16.85 14.85
N ILE A 17 35.84 -17.29 14.18
CA ILE A 17 37.13 -16.59 14.19
C ILE A 17 37.03 -15.21 13.54
N THR A 18 36.37 -15.10 12.39
CA THR A 18 36.15 -13.79 11.71
C THR A 18 35.22 -12.89 12.48
N GLY A 19 34.13 -13.42 13.09
CA GLY A 19 33.21 -12.64 13.90
C GLY A 19 33.85 -12.10 15.20
N THR A 20 34.70 -12.88 15.84
CA THR A 20 35.42 -12.46 17.05
C THR A 20 36.51 -11.43 16.71
N GLY A 21 37.21 -11.59 15.58
CA GLY A 21 38.20 -10.62 15.11
C GLY A 21 37.58 -9.24 14.79
N LEU A 22 36.42 -9.23 14.12
CA LEU A 22 35.67 -8.00 13.81
C LEU A 22 35.15 -7.33 15.11
N ARG A 23 34.75 -8.09 16.11
CA ARG A 23 34.27 -7.55 17.39
C ARG A 23 35.39 -6.89 18.22
N LEU A 24 36.62 -7.40 18.12
CA LEU A 24 37.80 -6.84 18.80
C LEU A 24 38.34 -5.57 18.12
N LEU A 25 38.10 -5.40 16.80
CA LEU A 25 38.50 -4.23 16.03
C LEU A 25 37.48 -3.09 16.03
N ALA A 26 36.21 -3.38 16.32
CA ALA A 26 35.12 -2.41 16.32
C ALA A 26 35.31 -1.21 17.27
N PRO A 27 35.86 -1.38 18.50
CA PRO A 27 36.10 -0.24 19.40
C PRO A 27 37.16 0.75 18.91
N HIS A 28 38.08 0.30 18.08
CA HIS A 28 39.18 1.17 17.58
C HIS A 28 38.83 1.96 16.30
N LEU A 29 37.66 1.72 15.72
CA LEU A 29 37.21 2.44 14.53
C LEU A 29 36.18 3.53 14.87
N ALA A 30 35.71 3.62 16.13
CA ALA A 30 34.63 4.54 16.53
C ALA A 30 35.06 5.91 17.07
N ASP A 31 36.32 6.12 17.39
CA ASP A 31 36.82 7.38 18.00
C ASP A 31 37.91 8.05 17.15
N GLY A 32 37.51 8.85 16.19
CA GLY A 32 38.38 9.81 15.52
C GLY A 32 37.60 10.69 14.55
N PRO A 33 37.56 12.01 14.75
CA PRO A 33 37.04 12.91 13.73
C PRO A 33 38.01 12.93 12.53
N ILE A 34 37.54 12.49 11.38
CA ILE A 34 38.28 12.59 10.12
C ILE A 34 38.40 14.08 9.79
N ARG A 35 39.58 14.68 10.06
CA ARG A 35 39.95 16.01 9.56
C ARG A 35 40.53 15.85 8.16
N LEU A 36 39.82 16.33 7.16
CA LEU A 36 40.34 16.53 5.82
C LEU A 36 41.23 17.80 5.83
N PRO A 37 42.46 17.79 5.22
CA PRO A 37 43.31 18.95 5.19
C PRO A 37 42.81 19.95 4.14
N GLY A 38 42.62 21.18 4.61
CA GLY A 38 42.75 22.46 3.95
C GLY A 38 42.20 22.69 2.56
N SER A 39 41.04 23.33 2.45
CA SER A 39 40.77 24.22 1.33
C SER A 39 40.60 25.65 1.84
N LYS A 40 41.38 26.57 1.28
CA LYS A 40 41.38 27.99 1.56
C LYS A 40 40.06 28.63 1.16
N ALA A 41 39.52 29.44 2.03
CA ALA A 41 38.39 30.31 1.77
C ALA A 41 38.70 31.26 0.58
N SER A 42 37.84 31.30 -0.42
CA SER A 42 37.70 32.44 -1.31
C SER A 42 36.33 33.08 -1.07
N ALA A 43 36.37 34.34 -0.67
CA ALA A 43 35.21 35.17 -0.43
C ALA A 43 34.55 35.59 -1.76
N GLY A 44 33.21 35.62 -1.75
CA GLY A 44 32.43 36.57 -2.53
C GLY A 44 31.81 36.03 -3.81
N LEU A 45 30.55 35.70 -3.73
CA LEU A 45 29.50 36.27 -4.60
C LEU A 45 28.13 35.83 -4.03
N SER A 46 27.48 36.80 -3.38
CA SER A 46 26.08 36.68 -2.96
C SER A 46 25.22 36.80 -4.21
N THR A 47 24.76 35.66 -4.74
CA THR A 47 23.54 35.61 -5.48
C THR A 47 22.54 34.87 -4.58
N ALA A 48 21.58 35.62 -4.07
CA ALA A 48 20.45 35.09 -3.36
C ALA A 48 19.63 34.22 -4.34
N ALA A 49 20.05 32.97 -4.54
CA ALA A 49 19.20 31.93 -5.05
C ALA A 49 18.18 31.64 -3.94
N ALA A 50 16.91 31.96 -4.22
CA ALA A 50 15.81 31.56 -3.37
C ALA A 50 15.97 30.06 -3.10
N THR A 51 16.32 29.71 -1.87
CA THR A 51 16.32 28.32 -1.39
C THR A 51 14.95 27.76 -1.69
N PRO A 52 14.78 26.70 -2.49
CA PRO A 52 13.50 26.04 -2.60
C PRO A 52 13.07 25.72 -1.17
N ARG A 53 11.90 26.21 -0.74
CA ARG A 53 11.32 25.81 0.54
C ARG A 53 11.44 24.31 0.58
N GLY A 54 12.23 23.79 1.52
CA GLY A 54 12.50 22.37 1.64
C GLY A 54 11.16 21.62 1.60
N LEU A 55 10.97 20.85 0.55
CA LEU A 55 9.87 19.93 0.42
C LEU A 55 9.93 19.05 1.67
N LYS A 56 8.93 19.13 2.55
CA LYS A 56 8.71 18.07 3.51
C LYS A 56 8.50 16.83 2.66
N ALA A 57 9.50 15.99 2.56
CA ALA A 57 9.44 14.77 1.78
C ALA A 57 8.20 14.01 2.24
N GLY A 58 7.21 13.91 1.34
CA GLY A 58 6.04 13.10 1.57
C GLY A 58 4.84 13.78 2.24
N SER A 59 4.42 14.97 1.83
CA SER A 59 3.06 15.45 2.19
C SER A 59 2.02 14.94 1.19
N PHE A 60 0.78 14.64 1.67
CA PHE A 60 -0.37 14.43 0.79
C PHE A 60 -0.83 15.77 0.22
N ASP A 61 0.02 16.38 -0.61
CA ASP A 61 -0.11 17.73 -1.13
C ASP A 61 -0.04 17.70 -2.67
N ALA A 62 -1.21 17.73 -3.29
CA ALA A 62 -1.37 17.76 -4.74
C ALA A 62 -1.07 19.18 -5.24
N ARG A 63 0.01 19.35 -6.01
CA ARG A 63 0.55 20.67 -6.41
C ARG A 63 0.44 20.95 -7.90
N SER A 64 0.80 19.96 -8.72
CA SER A 64 0.87 20.12 -10.18
C SER A 64 0.12 18.99 -10.86
N GLU A 65 -0.96 19.32 -11.55
CA GLU A 65 -1.75 18.31 -12.24
C GLU A 65 -1.06 17.82 -13.52
N LEU A 66 -0.99 16.51 -13.67
CA LEU A 66 -0.64 15.80 -14.90
C LEU A 66 -1.86 15.81 -15.84
N THR A 67 -2.16 16.99 -16.38
CA THR A 67 -3.41 17.27 -17.12
C THR A 67 -3.63 16.29 -18.27
N ALA A 68 -2.58 15.92 -19.00
CA ALA A 68 -2.69 14.97 -20.09
C ALA A 68 -3.15 13.57 -19.59
N LEU A 69 -2.67 13.13 -18.41
CA LEU A 69 -3.07 11.86 -17.80
C LEU A 69 -4.51 11.92 -17.28
N SER A 70 -4.91 13.03 -16.63
CA SER A 70 -6.29 13.23 -16.18
C SER A 70 -7.27 13.22 -17.37
N GLN A 71 -6.92 13.90 -18.47
CA GLN A 71 -7.71 13.90 -19.69
C GLN A 71 -7.80 12.52 -20.34
N GLN A 72 -6.69 11.77 -20.38
CA GLN A 72 -6.69 10.39 -20.86
C GLN A 72 -7.67 9.51 -20.04
N TRP A 73 -7.68 9.63 -18.71
CA TRP A 73 -8.62 8.90 -17.86
C TRP A 73 -10.07 9.30 -18.12
N GLN A 74 -10.34 10.59 -18.32
CA GLN A 74 -11.66 11.09 -18.70
C GLN A 74 -12.13 10.49 -20.03
N GLN A 75 -11.26 10.44 -21.04
CA GLN A 75 -11.58 9.85 -22.34
C GLN A 75 -11.85 8.35 -22.24
N LEU A 76 -11.01 7.61 -21.49
CA LEU A 76 -11.20 6.18 -21.26
C LEU A 76 -12.54 5.88 -20.57
N ALA A 77 -12.89 6.65 -19.54
CA ALA A 77 -14.15 6.50 -18.82
C ALA A 77 -15.35 6.90 -19.70
N ALA A 78 -15.27 8.00 -20.45
CA ALA A 78 -16.34 8.46 -21.33
C ALA A 78 -16.67 7.48 -22.48
N ALA A 79 -15.69 6.67 -22.90
CA ALA A 79 -15.89 5.62 -23.88
C ALA A 79 -16.71 4.43 -23.34
N GLN A 80 -16.91 4.33 -22.03
CA GLN A 80 -17.62 3.23 -21.35
C GLN A 80 -18.93 3.73 -20.74
N LYS A 81 -19.99 3.87 -21.56
CA LYS A 81 -21.25 4.53 -21.19
C LYS A 81 -21.93 3.95 -19.93
N ASP A 82 -21.77 2.66 -19.66
CA ASP A 82 -22.46 1.96 -18.55
C ASP A 82 -21.57 1.82 -17.31
N LEU A 83 -20.36 2.37 -17.34
CA LEU A 83 -19.42 2.32 -16.24
C LEU A 83 -19.29 3.70 -15.59
N GLN A 84 -19.24 3.70 -14.25
CA GLN A 84 -18.83 4.85 -13.45
C GLN A 84 -17.41 4.61 -12.98
N ALA A 85 -16.51 5.54 -13.26
CA ALA A 85 -15.11 5.39 -12.91
C ALA A 85 -14.60 6.60 -12.10
N THR A 86 -13.74 6.31 -11.14
CA THR A 86 -12.97 7.29 -10.39
C THR A 86 -11.50 6.90 -10.37
N GLY A 87 -10.61 7.88 -10.27
CA GLY A 87 -9.18 7.65 -10.19
C GLY A 87 -8.45 8.79 -9.51
N PHE A 88 -7.39 8.45 -8.76
CA PHE A 88 -6.48 9.42 -8.18
C PHE A 88 -5.06 8.86 -8.17
N LEU A 89 -4.11 9.70 -8.55
CA LEU A 89 -2.67 9.46 -8.46
C LEU A 89 -2.02 10.64 -7.77
N LEU A 90 -1.08 10.40 -6.87
CA LEU A 90 -0.19 11.41 -6.33
C LEU A 90 1.24 10.88 -6.26
N VAL A 91 2.18 11.58 -6.88
CA VAL A 91 3.62 11.37 -6.67
C VAL A 91 3.99 12.06 -5.37
N LEU A 92 4.35 11.28 -4.34
CA LEU A 92 4.56 11.77 -2.99
C LEU A 92 5.77 12.71 -2.86
N ASP A 93 6.76 12.53 -3.72
CA ASP A 93 8.04 13.22 -3.62
C ASP A 93 8.02 14.63 -4.23
N ASP A 94 7.13 14.90 -5.19
CA ASP A 94 7.05 16.20 -5.90
C ASP A 94 5.65 16.82 -5.97
N GLY A 95 4.60 16.07 -5.59
CA GLY A 95 3.23 16.55 -5.56
C GLY A 95 2.54 16.59 -6.93
N ARG A 96 3.13 15.99 -7.99
CA ARG A 96 2.41 15.79 -9.25
C ARG A 96 1.25 14.82 -9.04
N PHE A 97 0.10 15.15 -9.63
CA PHE A 97 -1.09 14.32 -9.46
C PHE A 97 -1.91 14.22 -10.74
N ALA A 98 -2.76 13.20 -10.82
CA ALA A 98 -3.82 13.08 -11.81
C ALA A 98 -5.11 12.64 -11.13
N GLN A 99 -6.26 13.01 -11.70
CA GLN A 99 -7.53 12.70 -11.08
C GLN A 99 -8.66 12.53 -12.10
N LEU A 100 -9.63 11.70 -11.69
CA LEU A 100 -10.91 11.51 -12.36
C LEU A 100 -11.96 11.32 -11.25
N ASN A 101 -12.87 12.30 -11.05
CA ASN A 101 -13.93 12.21 -10.03
C ASN A 101 -13.42 11.70 -8.66
N ALA A 102 -12.21 12.13 -8.24
CA ALA A 102 -11.42 11.48 -7.20
C ALA A 102 -12.10 11.46 -5.82
N ASP A 103 -12.99 12.40 -5.54
CA ASP A 103 -13.70 12.54 -4.26
C ASP A 103 -15.09 11.88 -4.27
N GLN A 104 -15.54 11.36 -5.42
CA GLN A 104 -16.84 10.72 -5.53
C GLN A 104 -16.87 9.41 -4.71
N PRO A 105 -17.84 9.27 -3.78
CA PRO A 105 -18.04 8.01 -3.07
C PRO A 105 -18.45 6.89 -4.03
N MET A 106 -17.77 5.75 -3.90
CA MET A 106 -18.03 4.54 -4.68
C MET A 106 -18.05 3.33 -3.74
N PRO A 107 -18.73 2.22 -4.11
CA PRO A 107 -18.60 0.96 -3.37
C PRO A 107 -17.14 0.55 -3.26
N ALA A 108 -16.66 0.42 -2.03
CA ALA A 108 -15.24 0.16 -1.77
C ALA A 108 -14.86 -1.30 -2.00
N ALA A 109 -15.82 -2.22 -1.95
CA ALA A 109 -15.54 -3.65 -1.91
C ALA A 109 -14.43 -3.98 -0.90
N SER A 110 -13.52 -4.91 -1.21
CA SER A 110 -12.43 -5.26 -0.30
C SER A 110 -11.29 -4.24 -0.23
N SER A 111 -11.29 -3.18 -1.04
CA SER A 111 -10.27 -2.12 -0.90
C SER A 111 -10.41 -1.34 0.42
N ILE A 112 -11.60 -1.39 1.08
CA ILE A 112 -11.83 -0.82 2.42
C ILE A 112 -10.94 -1.45 3.51
N LYS A 113 -10.37 -2.62 3.25
CA LYS A 113 -9.46 -3.31 4.17
C LYS A 113 -8.15 -2.53 4.37
N THR A 114 -7.74 -1.71 3.39
CA THR A 114 -6.58 -0.83 3.51
C THR A 114 -6.75 0.24 4.59
N PRO A 115 -7.82 1.06 4.63
CA PRO A 115 -8.05 1.97 5.74
C PRO A 115 -8.35 1.27 7.07
N ILE A 116 -8.93 0.06 7.08
CA ILE A 116 -9.08 -0.73 8.31
C ILE A 116 -7.69 -1.11 8.86
N LEU A 117 -6.75 -1.54 8.01
CA LEU A 117 -5.38 -1.83 8.41
C LEU A 117 -4.69 -0.59 8.99
N LEU A 118 -4.84 0.59 8.37
CA LEU A 118 -4.33 1.85 8.92
C LEU A 118 -4.86 2.10 10.35
N VAL A 119 -6.14 1.87 10.60
CA VAL A 119 -6.73 2.06 11.94
C VAL A 119 -6.18 1.05 12.95
N ALA A 120 -5.97 -0.21 12.54
CA ALA A 120 -5.38 -1.24 13.39
C ALA A 120 -3.94 -0.90 13.80
N LEU A 121 -3.12 -0.44 12.85
CA LEU A 121 -1.73 -0.02 13.10
C LEU A 121 -1.66 1.24 13.96
N ASP A 122 -2.56 2.21 13.77
CA ASP A 122 -2.67 3.40 14.62
C ASP A 122 -3.06 3.04 16.07
N ALA A 123 -3.90 2.01 16.23
CA ALA A 123 -4.26 1.50 17.56
C ALA A 123 -3.10 0.73 18.23
N LEU A 124 -2.27 0.03 17.47
CA LEU A 124 -1.03 -0.59 17.95
C LEU A 124 -0.02 0.46 18.41
N ASP A 125 0.23 1.49 17.62
CA ASP A 125 1.14 2.59 17.97
C ASP A 125 0.72 3.36 19.21
N LYS A 126 -0.56 3.33 19.56
CA LYS A 126 -1.13 3.94 20.77
C LYS A 126 -1.26 2.98 21.95
N ASP A 127 -0.64 1.81 21.88
CA ASP A 127 -0.71 0.74 22.89
C ASP A 127 -2.15 0.29 23.23
N LYS A 128 -3.12 0.55 22.35
CA LYS A 128 -4.51 0.12 22.52
C LYS A 128 -4.71 -1.34 22.12
N LEU A 129 -3.85 -1.86 21.28
CA LEU A 129 -3.83 -3.24 20.80
C LEU A 129 -2.44 -3.84 20.99
N ARG A 130 -2.38 -5.18 21.03
CA ARG A 130 -1.14 -5.96 20.99
C ARG A 130 -1.16 -6.88 19.79
N TRP A 131 -0.04 -6.97 19.09
CA TRP A 131 0.05 -7.71 17.82
C TRP A 131 -0.24 -9.21 17.99
N ASN A 132 0.11 -9.77 19.14
CA ASN A 132 -0.11 -11.18 19.49
C ASN A 132 -1.41 -11.45 20.27
N GLN A 133 -2.29 -10.41 20.47
CA GLN A 133 -3.51 -10.63 21.20
C GLN A 133 -4.46 -11.57 20.45
N PRO A 134 -5.14 -12.51 21.15
CA PRO A 134 -6.03 -13.46 20.52
C PRO A 134 -7.37 -12.80 20.18
N LEU A 135 -7.83 -12.97 18.93
CA LEU A 135 -9.15 -12.64 18.43
C LEU A 135 -9.97 -13.92 18.32
N GLN A 136 -11.12 -13.98 18.96
CA GLN A 136 -11.97 -15.19 18.96
C GLN A 136 -13.00 -15.12 17.85
N LEU A 137 -13.04 -16.16 17.00
CA LEU A 137 -14.06 -16.32 15.97
C LEU A 137 -15.40 -16.64 16.63
N THR A 138 -16.40 -15.81 16.39
CA THR A 138 -17.79 -16.02 16.78
C THR A 138 -18.65 -16.24 15.54
N LYS A 139 -19.86 -16.76 15.70
CA LYS A 139 -20.78 -17.02 14.59
C LYS A 139 -21.10 -15.73 13.80
N GLU A 140 -21.22 -14.61 14.49
CA GLU A 140 -21.55 -13.30 13.91
C GLU A 140 -20.42 -12.71 13.08
N LEU A 141 -19.16 -13.11 13.34
CA LEU A 141 -17.99 -12.63 12.64
C LEU A 141 -17.56 -13.50 11.46
N VAL A 142 -18.24 -14.65 11.26
CA VAL A 142 -17.99 -15.47 10.08
C VAL A 142 -18.46 -14.73 8.83
N GLY A 143 -17.49 -14.40 7.95
CA GLY A 143 -17.73 -13.82 6.63
C GLY A 143 -17.47 -14.86 5.53
N GLY A 144 -18.46 -15.11 4.69
CA GLY A 144 -18.32 -15.99 3.54
C GLY A 144 -17.53 -15.33 2.39
N GLY A 145 -17.33 -16.07 1.31
CA GLY A 145 -16.67 -15.60 0.09
C GLY A 145 -15.15 -15.76 0.16
N ALA A 146 -14.39 -14.67 0.34
CA ALA A 146 -12.93 -14.73 0.34
C ALA A 146 -12.36 -15.14 1.71
N GLY A 147 -11.23 -15.87 1.65
CA GLY A 147 -10.45 -16.27 2.83
C GLY A 147 -10.79 -17.67 3.35
N TRP A 148 -10.18 -18.03 4.47
CA TRP A 148 -10.26 -19.37 5.05
C TRP A 148 -10.59 -19.39 6.57
N MET A 149 -10.40 -18.27 7.27
CA MET A 149 -10.60 -18.21 8.73
C MET A 149 -12.02 -18.57 9.14
N GLY A 150 -13.03 -18.19 8.32
CA GLY A 150 -14.43 -18.52 8.54
C GLY A 150 -14.78 -20.01 8.47
N SER A 151 -13.90 -20.85 7.91
CA SER A 151 -14.07 -22.31 7.88
C SER A 151 -13.61 -23.00 9.16
N LYS A 152 -12.98 -22.29 10.09
CA LYS A 152 -12.54 -22.87 11.36
C LYS A 152 -13.68 -22.97 12.35
N PRO A 153 -13.60 -23.89 13.33
CA PRO A 153 -14.60 -24.02 14.37
C PRO A 153 -14.82 -22.69 15.13
N ILE A 154 -16.08 -22.42 15.47
CA ILE A 154 -16.43 -21.29 16.35
C ILE A 154 -15.68 -21.43 17.67
N GLY A 155 -15.14 -20.32 18.18
CA GLY A 155 -14.27 -20.31 19.36
C GLY A 155 -12.78 -20.40 19.04
N THR A 156 -12.40 -20.69 17.77
CA THR A 156 -10.99 -20.62 17.34
C THR A 156 -10.44 -19.23 17.60
N ARG A 157 -9.21 -19.16 18.07
CA ARG A 157 -8.50 -17.90 18.36
C ARG A 157 -7.37 -17.70 17.36
N PHE A 158 -7.30 -16.51 16.81
CA PHE A 158 -6.26 -16.05 15.88
C PHE A 158 -5.52 -14.87 16.50
N PRO A 159 -4.21 -14.80 16.46
CA PRO A 159 -3.52 -13.57 16.85
C PRO A 159 -3.86 -12.43 15.90
N LEU A 160 -3.86 -11.19 16.41
CA LEU A 160 -4.20 -10.00 15.62
C LEU A 160 -3.34 -9.90 14.34
N TYR A 161 -2.03 -10.19 14.44
CA TYR A 161 -1.13 -10.13 13.28
C TYR A 161 -1.58 -11.07 12.15
N GLU A 162 -2.04 -12.26 12.48
CA GLU A 162 -2.50 -13.23 11.50
C GLU A 162 -3.79 -12.76 10.84
N ALA A 163 -4.75 -12.27 11.63
CA ALA A 163 -5.99 -11.70 11.10
C ALA A 163 -5.72 -10.48 10.20
N ALA A 164 -4.86 -9.55 10.61
CA ALA A 164 -4.49 -8.39 9.81
C ALA A 164 -3.77 -8.77 8.51
N THR A 165 -2.92 -9.80 8.56
CA THR A 165 -2.22 -10.31 7.37
C THR A 165 -3.20 -10.98 6.40
N GLU A 166 -4.04 -11.90 6.87
CA GLU A 166 -4.99 -12.62 6.02
C GLU A 166 -6.09 -11.70 5.46
N MET A 167 -6.48 -10.67 6.19
CA MET A 167 -7.37 -9.61 5.72
C MET A 167 -6.85 -8.99 4.41
N ILE A 168 -5.54 -8.82 4.27
CA ILE A 168 -4.91 -8.26 3.06
C ILE A 168 -4.51 -9.37 2.09
N ARG A 169 -3.80 -10.40 2.56
CA ARG A 169 -3.16 -11.43 1.73
C ARG A 169 -4.13 -12.14 0.80
N VAL A 170 -5.18 -12.72 1.35
CA VAL A 170 -6.23 -13.44 0.61
C VAL A 170 -7.59 -12.75 0.70
N SER A 171 -7.60 -11.51 1.19
CA SER A 171 -8.84 -10.75 1.35
C SER A 171 -9.87 -11.42 2.28
N ASP A 172 -9.42 -12.09 3.36
CA ASP A 172 -10.30 -12.87 4.26
C ASP A 172 -11.33 -11.96 4.94
N ASN A 173 -12.60 -12.29 4.76
CA ASN A 173 -13.72 -11.51 5.29
C ASN A 173 -13.90 -11.73 6.79
N SER A 174 -13.72 -12.97 7.27
CA SER A 174 -13.80 -13.27 8.71
C SER A 174 -12.63 -12.61 9.48
N ALA A 175 -11.41 -12.64 8.92
CA ALA A 175 -10.28 -11.90 9.44
C ALA A 175 -10.58 -10.41 9.55
N THR A 176 -11.19 -9.84 8.51
CA THR A 176 -11.61 -8.43 8.50
C THR A 176 -12.60 -8.12 9.63
N ASN A 177 -13.63 -8.94 9.78
CA ASN A 177 -14.64 -8.78 10.82
C ASN A 177 -14.03 -8.91 12.22
N LEU A 178 -13.10 -9.84 12.42
CA LEU A 178 -12.35 -9.96 13.67
C LEU A 178 -11.57 -8.67 14.00
N VAL A 179 -10.87 -8.09 13.02
CA VAL A 179 -10.14 -6.84 13.20
C VAL A 179 -11.09 -5.69 13.51
N ILE A 180 -12.19 -5.52 12.75
CA ILE A 180 -13.20 -4.49 13.00
C ILE A 180 -13.78 -4.62 14.41
N GLN A 181 -14.14 -5.84 14.83
CA GLN A 181 -14.67 -6.09 16.17
C GLN A 181 -13.67 -5.67 17.25
N GLN A 182 -12.40 -6.01 17.06
CA GLN A 182 -11.33 -5.68 18.01
C GLN A 182 -11.06 -4.16 18.07
N LEU A 183 -11.31 -3.42 17.00
CA LEU A 183 -11.24 -1.97 16.94
C LEU A 183 -12.44 -1.26 17.60
N GLY A 184 -13.38 -1.99 18.19
CA GLY A 184 -14.58 -1.46 18.83
C GLY A 184 -15.79 -1.38 17.90
N GLY A 185 -15.80 -2.13 16.82
CA GLY A 185 -16.90 -2.21 15.85
C GLY A 185 -16.89 -1.10 14.80
N LYS A 186 -17.90 -1.12 13.96
CA LYS A 186 -18.03 -0.24 12.79
C LYS A 186 -17.99 1.24 13.14
N ASP A 187 -18.69 1.66 14.19
CA ASP A 187 -18.79 3.07 14.59
C ASP A 187 -17.44 3.63 15.04
N SER A 188 -16.67 2.86 15.80
CA SER A 188 -15.32 3.23 16.22
C SER A 188 -14.36 3.36 15.02
N VAL A 189 -14.45 2.42 14.06
CA VAL A 189 -13.67 2.46 12.84
C VAL A 189 -14.04 3.68 11.99
N ASN A 190 -15.33 3.97 11.83
CA ASN A 190 -15.81 5.15 11.10
C ASN A 190 -15.37 6.46 11.75
N ALA A 191 -15.42 6.56 13.07
CA ALA A 191 -14.89 7.72 13.80
C ALA A 191 -13.39 7.90 13.53
N SER A 192 -12.63 6.80 13.47
CA SER A 192 -11.21 6.82 13.13
C SER A 192 -10.95 7.26 11.69
N PHE A 193 -11.75 6.80 10.72
CA PHE A 193 -11.68 7.24 9.32
C PHE A 193 -11.88 8.75 9.21
N LYS A 194 -12.95 9.25 9.82
CA LYS A 194 -13.25 10.69 9.86
C LYS A 194 -12.11 11.50 10.49
N GLY A 195 -11.57 11.04 11.63
CA GLY A 195 -10.44 11.68 12.32
C GLY A 195 -9.14 11.70 11.50
N LYS A 196 -9.02 10.83 10.49
CA LYS A 196 -7.88 10.77 9.54
C LYS A 196 -8.16 11.56 8.25
N GLY A 197 -9.33 12.20 8.14
CA GLY A 197 -9.72 12.98 6.96
C GLY A 197 -10.16 12.13 5.76
N LEU A 198 -10.60 10.89 5.99
CA LEU A 198 -11.19 10.02 4.98
C LEU A 198 -12.70 10.30 4.93
N GLN A 199 -13.10 11.27 4.10
CA GLN A 199 -14.45 11.84 4.13
C GLN A 199 -15.50 10.97 3.46
N ALA A 200 -15.12 10.21 2.44
CA ALA A 200 -16.00 9.33 1.67
C ALA A 200 -15.92 7.87 2.13
N THR A 201 -15.03 7.57 3.09
CA THR A 201 -14.80 6.20 3.57
C THR A 201 -15.72 5.89 4.75
N VAL A 202 -16.67 4.97 4.52
CA VAL A 202 -17.67 4.59 5.51
C VAL A 202 -17.85 3.08 5.50
N LEU A 203 -17.80 2.48 6.69
CA LEU A 203 -18.07 1.07 6.95
C LEU A 203 -19.51 0.92 7.46
N ASN A 204 -20.43 0.55 6.57
CA ASN A 204 -21.84 0.37 6.88
C ASN A 204 -22.18 -1.06 7.25
N ASN A 205 -21.53 -2.02 6.59
CA ASN A 205 -21.78 -3.45 6.78
C ASN A 205 -20.52 -4.23 7.16
N TRP A 206 -20.75 -5.37 7.83
CA TRP A 206 -19.74 -6.40 7.98
C TRP A 206 -19.42 -7.04 6.62
N LEU A 207 -18.23 -7.65 6.50
CA LEU A 207 -17.82 -8.32 5.27
C LEU A 207 -18.32 -9.78 5.23
N PRO A 208 -18.77 -10.27 4.05
CA PRO A 208 -18.82 -9.57 2.76
C PRO A 208 -19.99 -8.56 2.69
N ASP A 209 -19.73 -7.44 2.02
CA ASP A 209 -20.73 -6.41 1.71
C ASP A 209 -21.04 -6.46 0.20
N LEU A 210 -21.87 -7.43 -0.21
CA LEU A 210 -22.17 -7.67 -1.62
C LEU A 210 -23.09 -6.60 -2.23
N ASP A 211 -23.84 -5.87 -1.37
CA ASP A 211 -24.68 -4.75 -1.80
C ASP A 211 -23.88 -3.48 -2.09
N GLY A 212 -22.59 -3.46 -1.71
CA GLY A 212 -21.69 -2.33 -1.96
C GLY A 212 -22.04 -1.09 -1.14
N THR A 213 -22.48 -1.28 0.10
CA THR A 213 -22.86 -0.20 1.01
C THR A 213 -21.67 0.42 1.73
N ASN A 214 -20.58 -0.34 1.89
CA ASN A 214 -19.30 0.18 2.34
C ASN A 214 -18.70 1.05 1.24
N THR A 215 -18.42 2.29 1.52
CA THR A 215 -17.96 3.26 0.52
C THR A 215 -16.54 3.73 0.78
N SER A 216 -15.90 4.23 -0.26
CA SER A 216 -14.69 5.04 -0.21
C SER A 216 -14.62 5.93 -1.45
N SER A 217 -13.57 6.73 -1.57
CA SER A 217 -13.21 7.43 -2.80
C SER A 217 -11.78 7.08 -3.21
N SER A 218 -11.46 7.29 -4.49
CA SER A 218 -10.09 7.07 -4.96
C SER A 218 -9.09 7.95 -4.23
N ARG A 219 -9.46 9.19 -3.87
CA ARG A 219 -8.62 10.08 -3.06
C ARG A 219 -8.44 9.55 -1.63
N ASP A 220 -9.50 9.07 -0.99
CA ASP A 220 -9.42 8.53 0.38
C ASP A 220 -8.55 7.27 0.45
N LEU A 221 -8.70 6.37 -0.52
CA LEU A 221 -7.87 5.16 -0.59
C LEU A 221 -6.38 5.51 -0.80
N ALA A 222 -6.08 6.41 -1.72
CA ALA A 222 -4.71 6.89 -1.94
C ALA A 222 -4.18 7.64 -0.70
N ARG A 223 -5.01 8.48 -0.06
CA ARG A 223 -4.66 9.18 1.18
C ARG A 223 -4.35 8.21 2.32
N THR A 224 -5.11 7.12 2.44
CA THR A 224 -4.86 6.07 3.43
C THR A 224 -3.42 5.56 3.35
N ILE A 225 -2.96 5.21 2.15
CA ILE A 225 -1.62 4.69 1.91
C ILE A 225 -0.57 5.78 2.13
N ALA A 226 -0.83 6.99 1.65
CA ALA A 226 0.07 8.13 1.83
C ALA A 226 0.29 8.48 3.31
N LEU A 227 -0.76 8.50 4.14
CA LEU A 227 -0.66 8.75 5.58
C LEU A 227 0.27 7.78 6.29
N VAL A 228 0.31 6.53 5.83
CA VAL A 228 1.24 5.52 6.32
C VAL A 228 2.65 5.79 5.80
N ASP A 229 2.82 5.89 4.48
CA ASP A 229 4.13 5.96 3.84
C ASP A 229 4.92 7.22 4.21
N ILE A 230 4.23 8.35 4.34
CA ILE A 230 4.80 9.64 4.75
C ILE A 230 5.22 9.64 6.22
N GLY A 231 4.60 8.80 7.06
CA GLY A 231 4.91 8.69 8.48
C GLY A 231 4.39 9.87 9.32
N GLU A 232 3.41 10.62 8.84
CA GLU A 232 2.82 11.73 9.60
C GLU A 232 1.99 11.26 10.82
N ARG A 233 1.51 10.01 10.79
CA ARG A 233 0.55 9.48 11.77
C ARG A 233 0.95 8.17 12.41
N LEU A 234 1.94 7.47 11.86
CA LEU A 234 2.39 6.18 12.33
C LEU A 234 3.89 6.16 12.61
N SER A 235 4.30 5.38 13.61
CA SER A 235 5.72 5.12 13.88
C SER A 235 6.43 4.46 12.69
N PRO A 236 7.75 4.53 12.60
CA PRO A 236 8.51 3.78 11.58
C PRO A 236 8.18 2.28 11.60
N HIS A 237 8.01 1.69 12.79
CA HIS A 237 7.65 0.29 12.95
C HIS A 237 6.28 -0.05 12.33
N ALA A 238 5.26 0.76 12.62
CA ALA A 238 3.92 0.54 12.04
C ALA A 238 3.91 0.73 10.50
N ARG A 239 4.74 1.63 9.96
CA ARG A 239 4.91 1.78 8.51
C ARG A 239 5.52 0.53 7.88
N ASP A 240 6.55 -0.03 8.52
CA ASP A 240 7.19 -1.23 8.02
C ASP A 240 6.23 -2.42 8.06
N LEU A 241 5.48 -2.59 9.15
CA LEU A 241 4.40 -3.58 9.25
C LEU A 241 3.32 -3.40 8.16
N PHE A 242 2.93 -2.17 7.86
CA PHE A 242 1.97 -1.92 6.79
C PHE A 242 2.50 -2.41 5.44
N ARG A 243 3.74 -2.07 5.10
CA ARG A 243 4.36 -2.50 3.84
C ARG A 243 4.54 -4.01 3.79
N GLU A 244 4.99 -4.61 4.89
CA GLU A 244 5.13 -6.07 5.02
C GLU A 244 3.80 -6.76 4.75
N ILE A 245 2.73 -6.33 5.41
CA ILE A 245 1.39 -6.91 5.22
C ILE A 245 0.88 -6.67 3.79
N MET A 246 0.99 -5.45 3.26
CA MET A 246 0.55 -5.14 1.90
C MET A 246 1.34 -5.92 0.84
N ALA A 247 2.62 -6.23 1.10
CA ALA A 247 3.45 -7.05 0.22
C ALA A 247 2.99 -8.52 0.14
N THR A 248 2.15 -8.98 1.08
CA THR A 248 1.59 -10.33 1.05
C THR A 248 0.39 -10.48 0.11
N SER A 249 -0.15 -9.38 -0.43
CA SER A 249 -1.32 -9.40 -1.31
C SER A 249 -1.11 -10.37 -2.48
N GLN A 250 -2.09 -11.25 -2.70
CA GLN A 250 -2.07 -12.22 -3.79
C GLN A 250 -2.83 -11.74 -5.03
N THR A 251 -3.34 -10.51 -5.01
CA THR A 251 -4.17 -9.97 -6.08
C THR A 251 -3.46 -8.84 -6.82
N ASN A 252 -2.84 -9.17 -7.96
CA ASN A 252 -2.05 -8.26 -8.79
C ASN A 252 -2.67 -8.01 -10.18
N THR A 253 -3.97 -8.29 -10.32
CA THR A 253 -4.65 -8.33 -11.63
C THR A 253 -5.16 -6.97 -12.13
N LEU A 254 -5.11 -5.91 -11.32
CA LEU A 254 -5.63 -4.59 -11.68
C LEU A 254 -4.50 -3.57 -11.86
N ILE A 255 -4.11 -2.81 -10.83
CA ILE A 255 -3.04 -1.80 -10.96
C ILE A 255 -1.72 -2.44 -11.41
N PRO A 256 -1.20 -3.52 -10.81
CA PRO A 256 0.06 -4.11 -11.27
C PRO A 256 0.01 -4.56 -12.72
N ALA A 257 -1.04 -5.30 -13.13
CA ALA A 257 -1.22 -5.74 -14.51
C ALA A 257 -1.36 -4.55 -15.49
N GLY A 258 -2.05 -3.48 -15.07
CA GLY A 258 -2.20 -2.28 -15.87
C GLY A 258 -0.88 -1.53 -16.07
N LEU A 259 -0.08 -1.37 -15.01
CA LEU A 259 1.25 -0.77 -15.08
C LEU A 259 2.16 -1.54 -16.05
N LEU A 260 2.17 -2.88 -15.95
CA LEU A 260 2.94 -3.75 -16.83
C LEU A 260 2.53 -3.56 -18.29
N LYS A 261 1.21 -3.59 -18.55
CA LYS A 261 0.64 -3.36 -19.90
C LYS A 261 1.00 -1.99 -20.45
N GLY A 262 1.07 -0.96 -19.59
CA GLY A 262 1.50 0.39 -19.98
C GLY A 262 2.97 0.48 -20.41
N LEU A 263 3.82 -0.44 -19.95
CA LEU A 263 5.21 -0.60 -20.41
C LEU A 263 5.33 -1.40 -21.71
N GLY A 264 4.20 -1.82 -22.31
CA GLY A 264 4.18 -2.66 -23.51
C GLY A 264 4.54 -4.12 -23.24
N LYS A 265 4.34 -4.59 -22.02
CA LYS A 265 4.63 -5.95 -21.57
C LYS A 265 3.36 -6.68 -21.15
N ASP A 266 3.35 -7.98 -21.39
CA ASP A 266 2.35 -8.92 -20.91
C ASP A 266 3.08 -10.06 -20.19
N GLY A 267 2.60 -10.44 -19.01
CA GLY A 267 3.20 -11.51 -18.21
C GLY A 267 2.18 -12.16 -17.28
N ASN A 268 2.45 -13.39 -16.88
CA ASN A 268 1.60 -14.16 -15.97
C ASN A 268 1.80 -13.77 -14.51
N ASP A 269 2.92 -13.12 -14.18
CA ASP A 269 3.23 -12.58 -12.86
C ASP A 269 3.60 -11.10 -12.96
N PRO A 270 2.59 -10.19 -12.97
CA PRO A 270 2.83 -8.75 -13.09
C PRO A 270 3.81 -8.20 -12.05
N ASP A 271 3.80 -8.72 -10.82
CA ASP A 271 4.69 -8.23 -9.75
C ASP A 271 6.15 -8.59 -10.00
N ALA A 272 6.43 -9.81 -10.47
CA ALA A 272 7.78 -10.23 -10.80
C ALA A 272 8.33 -9.44 -11.99
N GLU A 273 7.51 -9.25 -13.03
CA GLU A 273 7.86 -8.49 -14.23
C GLU A 273 8.11 -7.00 -13.91
N LEU A 274 7.24 -6.37 -13.10
CA LEU A 274 7.42 -4.99 -12.67
C LEU A 274 8.68 -4.82 -11.83
N ARG A 275 8.98 -5.78 -10.92
CA ARG A 275 10.24 -5.75 -10.16
C ARG A 275 11.47 -5.82 -11.06
N SER A 276 11.43 -6.54 -12.16
CA SER A 276 12.53 -6.57 -13.15
C SER A 276 12.75 -5.21 -13.84
N GLU A 277 11.71 -4.37 -13.89
CA GLU A 277 11.78 -2.98 -14.38
C GLU A 277 12.08 -1.97 -13.27
N GLY A 278 12.36 -2.43 -12.04
CA GLY A 278 12.62 -1.56 -10.89
C GLY A 278 11.37 -0.94 -10.28
N ILE A 279 10.19 -1.49 -10.58
CA ILE A 279 8.91 -1.04 -10.03
C ILE A 279 8.44 -2.04 -8.97
N THR A 280 8.10 -1.55 -7.78
CA THR A 280 7.46 -2.38 -6.76
C THR A 280 6.08 -1.82 -6.44
N VAL A 281 5.08 -2.71 -6.38
CA VAL A 281 3.69 -2.34 -6.10
C VAL A 281 3.21 -3.06 -4.85
N TYR A 282 2.59 -2.31 -3.94
CA TYR A 282 1.93 -2.82 -2.75
C TYR A 282 0.46 -2.44 -2.87
N ASN A 283 -0.41 -3.38 -3.18
CA ASN A 283 -1.80 -3.06 -3.49
C ASN A 283 -2.82 -3.91 -2.74
N LYS A 284 -4.05 -3.41 -2.71
CA LYS A 284 -5.23 -4.14 -2.25
C LYS A 284 -6.39 -3.93 -3.19
N THR A 285 -6.80 -5.01 -3.83
CA THR A 285 -7.98 -5.04 -4.71
C THR A 285 -9.27 -5.18 -3.92
N GLY A 286 -10.36 -4.79 -4.56
CA GLY A 286 -11.74 -5.05 -4.14
C GLY A 286 -12.58 -5.47 -5.33
N ASP A 287 -13.44 -6.49 -5.14
CA ASP A 287 -14.35 -7.01 -6.13
C ASP A 287 -15.62 -7.55 -5.44
N ILE A 288 -16.78 -7.08 -5.89
CA ILE A 288 -18.12 -7.57 -5.52
C ILE A 288 -18.97 -7.83 -6.76
N GLY A 289 -18.34 -8.00 -7.91
CA GLY A 289 -19.00 -8.21 -9.21
C GLY A 289 -19.59 -6.94 -9.83
N THR A 290 -20.26 -6.09 -9.06
CA THR A 290 -20.80 -4.79 -9.52
C THR A 290 -19.86 -3.62 -9.33
N ALA A 291 -18.79 -3.79 -8.55
CA ALA A 291 -17.77 -2.78 -8.32
C ALA A 291 -16.39 -3.42 -8.15
N TYR A 292 -15.41 -2.80 -8.79
CA TYR A 292 -14.00 -3.15 -8.74
C TYR A 292 -13.21 -1.96 -8.24
N ALA A 293 -12.23 -2.22 -7.39
CA ALA A 293 -11.35 -1.19 -6.86
C ALA A 293 -9.92 -1.73 -6.70
N ASP A 294 -8.95 -0.86 -6.76
CA ASP A 294 -7.57 -1.16 -6.38
C ASP A 294 -6.90 0.10 -5.84
N ALA A 295 -6.12 -0.06 -4.77
CA ALA A 295 -5.35 1.02 -4.17
C ALA A 295 -3.92 0.54 -3.93
N ALA A 296 -2.93 1.33 -4.36
CA ALA A 296 -1.54 0.92 -4.37
C ALA A 296 -0.57 2.01 -3.94
N LEU A 297 0.50 1.59 -3.27
CA LEU A 297 1.78 2.29 -3.19
C LEU A 297 2.67 1.76 -4.32
N ILE A 298 3.26 2.65 -5.10
CA ILE A 298 4.10 2.33 -6.25
C ILE A 298 5.48 2.95 -6.02
N HIS A 299 6.51 2.13 -5.95
CA HIS A 299 7.90 2.58 -5.99
C HIS A 299 8.38 2.55 -7.44
N LEU A 300 8.85 3.69 -7.93
CA LEU A 300 9.31 3.87 -9.30
C LEU A 300 10.82 3.62 -9.43
N PRO A 301 11.33 3.28 -10.65
CA PRO A 301 12.76 3.06 -10.88
C PRO A 301 13.63 4.28 -10.56
N THR A 302 13.05 5.46 -10.58
CA THR A 302 13.69 6.74 -10.20
C THR A 302 13.90 6.91 -8.70
N GLY A 303 13.38 5.98 -7.87
CA GLY A 303 13.32 6.11 -6.43
C GLY A 303 12.12 6.93 -5.93
N GLN A 304 11.35 7.54 -6.82
CA GLN A 304 10.12 8.25 -6.44
C GLN A 304 9.03 7.25 -6.02
N ARG A 305 8.12 7.74 -5.16
CA ARG A 305 6.98 6.97 -4.67
C ARG A 305 5.70 7.64 -5.13
N ALA A 306 4.74 6.83 -5.54
CA ALA A 306 3.42 7.30 -5.89
C ALA A 306 2.35 6.48 -5.17
N VAL A 307 1.22 7.09 -4.87
CA VAL A 307 0.01 6.40 -4.43
C VAL A 307 -1.05 6.55 -5.50
N ALA A 308 -1.73 5.46 -5.82
CA ALA A 308 -2.80 5.46 -6.82
C ALA A 308 -3.99 4.65 -6.32
N ALA A 309 -5.19 5.08 -6.68
CA ALA A 309 -6.38 4.28 -6.48
C ALA A 309 -7.37 4.50 -7.63
N PHE A 310 -8.03 3.42 -8.02
CA PHE A 310 -9.08 3.40 -9.02
C PHE A 310 -10.28 2.63 -8.50
N MET A 311 -11.47 3.11 -8.85
CA MET A 311 -12.73 2.44 -8.54
C MET A 311 -13.64 2.52 -9.76
N VAL A 312 -14.27 1.38 -10.11
CA VAL A 312 -15.19 1.29 -11.23
C VAL A 312 -16.44 0.54 -10.78
N LYS A 313 -17.61 1.10 -11.05
CA LYS A 313 -18.91 0.48 -10.84
C LYS A 313 -19.59 0.27 -12.19
N GLY A 314 -20.17 -0.90 -12.41
CA GLY A 314 -20.82 -1.29 -13.65
C GLY A 314 -21.73 -2.50 -13.52
N PRO A 315 -22.15 -3.08 -14.64
CA PRO A 315 -22.91 -4.33 -14.65
C PRO A 315 -22.17 -5.46 -13.96
N PHE A 316 -22.91 -6.42 -13.44
CA PHE A 316 -22.37 -7.54 -12.68
C PHE A 316 -21.41 -8.38 -13.54
N ASN A 317 -20.18 -8.58 -13.04
CA ASN A 317 -19.09 -9.33 -13.68
C ASN A 317 -18.72 -8.83 -15.09
N ASP A 318 -18.93 -7.55 -15.37
CA ASP A 318 -18.54 -6.96 -16.65
C ASP A 318 -17.01 -6.82 -16.73
N PRO A 319 -16.33 -7.52 -17.66
CA PRO A 319 -14.88 -7.48 -17.76
C PRO A 319 -14.33 -6.09 -18.11
N ARG A 320 -15.16 -5.21 -18.71
CA ARG A 320 -14.79 -3.83 -19.03
C ARG A 320 -14.43 -3.05 -17.76
N SER A 321 -15.00 -3.40 -16.59
CA SER A 321 -14.71 -2.75 -15.32
C SER A 321 -13.24 -2.92 -14.92
N SER A 322 -12.72 -4.14 -14.98
CA SER A 322 -11.33 -4.44 -14.67
C SER A 322 -10.37 -3.94 -15.77
N GLU A 323 -10.76 -4.02 -17.05
CA GLU A 323 -9.96 -3.50 -18.16
C GLU A 323 -9.83 -1.97 -18.09
N LEU A 324 -10.87 -1.24 -17.67
CA LEU A 324 -10.81 0.21 -17.50
C LEU A 324 -9.80 0.59 -16.41
N ILE A 325 -9.78 -0.11 -15.27
CA ILE A 325 -8.76 0.10 -14.23
C ILE A 325 -7.36 -0.15 -14.80
N ARG A 326 -7.16 -1.26 -15.52
CA ARG A 326 -5.85 -1.58 -16.14
C ARG A 326 -5.43 -0.51 -17.16
N ALA A 327 -6.35 -0.02 -17.97
CA ALA A 327 -6.07 1.03 -18.96
C ALA A 327 -5.65 2.34 -18.28
N MET A 328 -6.37 2.75 -17.22
CA MET A 328 -6.03 3.94 -16.45
C MET A 328 -4.67 3.79 -15.74
N ALA A 329 -4.41 2.64 -15.13
CA ALA A 329 -3.12 2.35 -14.48
C ALA A 329 -1.96 2.31 -15.49
N GLY A 330 -2.19 1.78 -16.71
CA GLY A 330 -1.20 1.79 -17.79
C GLY A 330 -0.78 3.20 -18.21
N GLY A 331 -1.67 4.19 -18.08
CA GLY A 331 -1.33 5.59 -18.28
C GLY A 331 -0.28 6.10 -17.28
N ILE A 332 -0.27 5.58 -16.05
CA ILE A 332 0.71 5.96 -15.02
C ILE A 332 2.13 5.56 -15.45
N SER A 333 2.34 4.30 -15.83
CA SER A 333 3.68 3.85 -16.23
C SER A 333 4.17 4.55 -17.49
N LYS A 334 3.31 4.79 -18.49
CA LYS A 334 3.66 5.59 -19.67
C LYS A 334 4.09 7.01 -19.31
N THR A 335 3.44 7.63 -18.31
CA THR A 335 3.69 9.02 -17.91
C THR A 335 4.91 9.16 -17.00
N LEU A 336 5.08 8.24 -16.04
CA LEU A 336 6.10 8.37 -14.98
C LEU A 336 7.39 7.58 -15.26
N VAL A 337 7.32 6.51 -16.05
CA VAL A 337 8.48 5.67 -16.38
C VAL A 337 8.94 5.92 -17.82
N GLY A 338 8.01 6.24 -18.71
CA GLY A 338 8.26 6.38 -20.14
C GLY A 338 8.20 5.02 -20.87
N THR A 339 7.97 5.08 -22.17
CA THR A 339 8.18 3.92 -23.07
C THR A 339 9.62 3.96 -23.54
N LYS A 340 10.38 2.89 -23.27
CA LYS A 340 11.72 2.71 -23.85
C LYS A 340 11.63 2.57 -25.37
#